data_4ec5d433c2a629372fd77e75a3cd83ca
#
_entry.id   4ec5d433c2a629372fd77e75a3cd83ca
#
_cell.length_a   1.000
_cell.length_b   1.000
_cell.length_c   1.000
_cell.angle_alpha   90.00
_cell.angle_beta   90.00
_cell.angle_gamma   90.00
#
_symmetry.space_group_name_H-M   'P 1'
#
loop_
_entity.id
_entity.type
_entity.pdbx_description
1 polymer ?
#
loop_
_entity_poly.entity_id
_entity_poly.type
_entity_poly.pdbx_seq_one_letter_code
_entity_poly.pdbx_strand_id
1 'polypeptide(L)'
;MQSQNVKVVIANREYNLRVAPEDAPLLERAATLLKQRIQDKQERMRIYDKQDLLAMVAFDIIVEELANKESIQAIHHKVSELERLIPDTL
;
A
#
# COMPACT_ATOMS: atom_id res chain seq x y z
N MET A 1 -9.10 6.99 26.14
CA MET A 1 -9.52 6.86 24.75
C MET A 1 -9.99 5.46 24.46
N GLN A 2 -11.06 5.35 23.74
CA GLN A 2 -11.59 4.06 23.38
C GLN A 2 -10.80 3.47 22.22
N SER A 3 -10.50 2.18 22.31
CA SER A 3 -9.93 1.45 21.19
C SER A 3 -10.96 0.46 20.68
N GLN A 4 -10.87 0.13 19.42
CA GLN A 4 -11.76 -0.80 18.75
C GLN A 4 -10.95 -2.00 18.28
N ASN A 5 -11.51 -3.19 18.39
CA ASN A 5 -10.92 -4.39 17.83
C ASN A 5 -11.42 -4.56 16.40
N VAL A 6 -10.49 -4.71 15.48
CA VAL A 6 -10.80 -5.00 14.07
C VAL A 6 -10.25 -6.39 13.76
N LYS A 7 -11.13 -7.26 13.29
CA LYS A 7 -10.75 -8.60 12.86
C LYS A 7 -10.41 -8.56 11.39
N VAL A 8 -9.20 -8.95 11.03
CA VAL A 8 -8.79 -9.06 9.63
C VAL A 8 -8.37 -10.48 9.34
N VAL A 9 -8.69 -10.95 8.13
CA VAL A 9 -8.30 -12.28 7.67
C VAL A 9 -7.27 -12.10 6.56
N ILE A 10 -6.10 -12.64 6.79
CA ILE A 10 -4.99 -12.58 5.83
C ILE A 10 -4.50 -14.02 5.59
N ALA A 11 -4.57 -14.47 4.35
CA ALA A 11 -4.14 -15.81 3.95
C ALA A 11 -4.75 -16.91 4.83
N ASN A 12 -6.06 -16.80 5.07
CA ASN A 12 -6.86 -17.74 5.86
C ASN A 12 -6.57 -17.77 7.36
N ARG A 13 -5.84 -16.79 7.87
CA ARG A 13 -5.63 -16.62 9.31
C ARG A 13 -6.30 -15.37 9.79
N GLU A 14 -6.93 -15.44 10.95
CA GLU A 14 -7.59 -14.30 11.58
C GLU A 14 -6.63 -13.58 12.51
N TYR A 15 -6.65 -12.26 12.43
CA TYR A 15 -5.87 -11.40 13.32
C TYR A 15 -6.80 -10.37 13.93
N ASN A 16 -6.66 -10.15 15.23
CA ASN A 16 -7.39 -9.11 15.93
C ASN A 16 -6.45 -7.94 16.18
N LEU A 17 -6.80 -6.79 15.63
CA LEU A 17 -6.01 -5.58 15.75
C LEU A 17 -6.77 -4.58 16.61
N ARG A 18 -6.06 -3.98 17.56
CA ARG A 18 -6.62 -2.93 18.40
C ARG A 18 -6.22 -1.59 17.83
N VAL A 19 -7.21 -0.80 17.44
CA VAL A 19 -6.98 0.45 16.71
C VAL A 19 -7.90 1.53 17.26
N ALA A 20 -7.55 2.78 16.98
CA ALA A 20 -8.44 3.89 17.25
C ALA A 20 -9.69 3.75 16.37
N PRO A 21 -10.90 4.10 16.87
CA PRO A 21 -12.11 3.93 16.07
C PRO A 21 -12.07 4.64 14.72
N GLU A 22 -11.43 5.80 14.64
CA GLU A 22 -11.31 6.54 13.38
C GLU A 22 -10.46 5.84 12.34
N ASP A 23 -9.60 4.92 12.76
CA ASP A 23 -8.72 4.18 11.85
C ASP A 23 -9.34 2.87 11.35
N ALA A 24 -10.40 2.40 11.99
CA ALA A 24 -11.02 1.12 11.65
C ALA A 24 -11.44 1.02 10.18
N PRO A 25 -12.11 2.03 9.58
CA PRO A 25 -12.50 1.93 8.17
C PRO A 25 -11.31 1.81 7.22
N LEU A 26 -10.20 2.48 7.54
CA LEU A 26 -8.98 2.39 6.73
C LEU A 26 -8.41 0.97 6.78
N LEU A 27 -8.36 0.38 7.96
CA LEU A 27 -7.85 -0.97 8.13
C LEU A 27 -8.71 -2.01 7.43
N GLU A 28 -10.03 -1.83 7.45
CA GLU A 28 -10.94 -2.72 6.74
C GLU A 28 -10.75 -2.65 5.23
N ARG A 29 -10.55 -1.45 4.69
CA ARG A 29 -10.26 -1.27 3.27
C ARG A 29 -8.92 -1.87 2.90
N ALA A 30 -7.92 -1.71 3.76
CA ALA A 30 -6.60 -2.29 3.55
C ALA A 30 -6.67 -3.82 3.50
N ALA A 31 -7.42 -4.43 4.41
CA ALA A 31 -7.60 -5.89 4.42
C ALA A 31 -8.26 -6.38 3.12
N THR A 32 -9.28 -5.66 2.65
CA THR A 32 -9.96 -6.01 1.40
C THR A 32 -9.02 -5.90 0.21
N LEU A 33 -8.24 -4.83 0.14
CA LEU A 33 -7.28 -4.63 -0.94
C LEU A 33 -6.20 -5.71 -0.93
N LEU A 34 -5.70 -6.04 0.26
CA LEU A 34 -4.69 -7.09 0.39
C LEU A 34 -5.23 -8.44 -0.08
N LYS A 35 -6.46 -8.76 0.27
CA LYS A 35 -7.10 -10.00 -0.19
C LYS A 35 -7.14 -10.06 -1.72
N GLN A 36 -7.53 -8.96 -2.35
CA GLN A 36 -7.57 -8.88 -3.81
C GLN A 36 -6.18 -9.05 -4.42
N ARG A 37 -5.18 -8.39 -3.84
CA ARG A 37 -3.79 -8.49 -4.31
C ARG A 37 -3.27 -9.93 -4.23
N ILE A 38 -3.59 -10.62 -3.16
CA ILE A 38 -3.20 -12.02 -2.96
C ILE A 38 -3.85 -12.90 -4.01
N GLN A 39 -5.16 -12.74 -4.23
CA GLN A 39 -5.89 -13.54 -5.22
C GLN A 39 -5.36 -13.31 -6.63
N ASP A 40 -5.14 -12.06 -7.01
CA ASP A 40 -4.62 -11.71 -8.33
C ASP A 40 -3.23 -12.31 -8.57
N LYS A 41 -2.37 -12.23 -7.55
CA LYS A 41 -1.02 -12.78 -7.66
C LYS A 41 -1.06 -14.30 -7.81
N GLN A 42 -1.89 -14.95 -7.02
CA GLN A 42 -2.05 -16.40 -7.08
C GLN A 42 -2.48 -16.86 -8.48
N GLU A 43 -3.46 -16.18 -9.06
CA GLU A 43 -3.97 -16.52 -10.39
C GLU A 43 -2.94 -16.27 -11.48
N ARG A 44 -2.25 -15.14 -11.44
CA ARG A 44 -1.30 -14.78 -12.49
C ARG A 44 -0.03 -15.60 -12.44
N MET A 45 0.48 -15.86 -11.24
CA MET A 45 1.78 -16.52 -11.08
C MET A 45 1.65 -17.98 -10.71
N ARG A 46 0.43 -18.45 -10.46
CA ARG A 46 0.15 -19.84 -10.04
C ARG A 46 1.00 -20.27 -8.86
N ILE A 47 1.09 -19.39 -7.87
CA ILE A 47 1.80 -19.65 -6.63
C ILE A 47 0.78 -20.19 -5.62
N TYR A 48 1.01 -21.40 -5.12
CA TYR A 48 0.06 -22.03 -4.20
C TYR A 48 0.56 -22.08 -2.76
N ASP A 49 1.86 -21.91 -2.54
CA ASP A 49 2.40 -21.79 -1.20
C ASP A 49 2.06 -20.39 -0.66
N LYS A 50 1.38 -20.35 0.49
CA LYS A 50 0.89 -19.10 1.05
C LYS A 50 2.02 -18.18 1.52
N GLN A 51 3.09 -18.74 2.06
CA GLN A 51 4.23 -17.95 2.49
C GLN A 51 4.89 -17.28 1.29
N ASP A 52 5.13 -18.02 0.22
CA ASP A 52 5.71 -17.47 -1.00
C ASP A 52 4.81 -16.41 -1.60
N LEU A 53 3.51 -16.68 -1.64
CA LEU A 53 2.52 -15.75 -2.16
C LEU A 53 2.53 -14.43 -1.39
N LEU A 54 2.50 -14.50 -0.05
CA LEU A 54 2.55 -13.31 0.80
C LEU A 54 3.86 -12.54 0.63
N ALA A 55 4.98 -13.26 0.51
CA ALA A 55 6.28 -12.63 0.29
C ALA A 55 6.30 -11.87 -1.04
N MET A 56 5.77 -12.46 -2.10
CA MET A 56 5.73 -11.81 -3.41
C MET A 56 4.80 -10.60 -3.42
N VAL A 57 3.63 -10.71 -2.78
CA VAL A 57 2.70 -9.58 -2.68
C VAL A 57 3.33 -8.44 -1.89
N ALA A 58 3.97 -8.75 -0.77
CA ALA A 58 4.64 -7.74 0.05
C ALA A 58 5.75 -7.05 -0.75
N PHE A 59 6.53 -7.79 -1.49
CA PHE A 59 7.59 -7.24 -2.32
C PHE A 59 7.02 -6.30 -3.38
N ASP A 60 5.96 -6.71 -4.08
CA ASP A 60 5.31 -5.88 -5.08
C ASP A 60 4.81 -4.55 -4.50
N ILE A 61 4.23 -4.59 -3.29
CA ILE A 61 3.74 -3.39 -2.62
C ILE A 61 4.90 -2.42 -2.32
N ILE A 62 6.02 -2.95 -1.87
CA ILE A 62 7.19 -2.11 -1.59
C ILE A 62 7.77 -1.53 -2.87
N VAL A 63 7.83 -2.32 -3.94
CA VAL A 63 8.30 -1.81 -5.24
C VAL A 63 7.40 -0.67 -5.71
N GLU A 64 6.08 -0.82 -5.62
CA GLU A 64 5.14 0.23 -6.00
C GLU A 64 5.31 1.48 -5.13
N GLU A 65 5.50 1.31 -3.83
CA GLU A 65 5.70 2.44 -2.92
C GLU A 65 6.96 3.21 -3.28
N LEU A 66 8.06 2.52 -3.52
CA LEU A 66 9.31 3.16 -3.91
C LEU A 66 9.20 3.86 -5.26
N ALA A 67 8.54 3.22 -6.23
CA ALA A 67 8.33 3.81 -7.54
C ALA A 67 7.48 5.08 -7.44
N ASN A 68 6.45 5.09 -6.61
CA ASN A 68 5.62 6.26 -6.38
C ASN A 68 6.41 7.39 -5.73
N LYS A 69 7.24 7.08 -4.74
CA LYS A 69 8.10 8.07 -4.09
C LYS A 69 9.09 8.68 -5.08
N GLU A 70 9.71 7.86 -5.88
CA GLU A 70 10.66 8.32 -6.91
C GLU A 70 9.97 9.19 -7.94
N SER A 71 8.77 8.82 -8.37
CA SER A 71 7.97 9.60 -9.32
C SER A 71 7.61 10.95 -8.74
N ILE A 72 7.19 11.01 -7.47
CA ILE A 72 6.86 12.26 -6.80
C ILE A 72 8.09 13.14 -6.68
N GLN A 73 9.23 12.56 -6.29
CA GLN A 73 10.49 13.29 -6.19
C GLN A 73 10.92 13.84 -7.54
N ALA A 74 10.79 13.06 -8.59
CA ALA A 74 11.12 13.49 -9.94
C ALA A 74 10.23 14.65 -10.38
N ILE A 75 8.93 14.60 -10.07
CA ILE A 75 7.99 15.65 -10.38
C ILE A 75 8.36 16.94 -9.62
N HIS A 76 8.66 16.84 -8.33
CA HIS A 76 9.07 17.99 -7.52
C HIS A 76 10.35 18.62 -8.06
N HIS A 77 11.32 17.80 -8.41
CA HIS A 77 12.57 18.28 -8.97
C HIS A 77 12.32 19.02 -10.29
N LYS A 78 11.48 18.46 -11.15
CA LYS A 78 11.13 19.07 -12.44
C LYS A 78 10.43 20.41 -12.26
N VAL A 79 9.50 20.51 -11.31
CA VAL A 79 8.81 21.75 -10.99
C VAL A 79 9.80 22.78 -10.50
N SER A 80 10.73 22.41 -9.62
CA SER A 80 11.76 23.34 -9.12
C SER A 80 12.63 23.86 -10.25
N GLU A 81 13.01 23.02 -11.21
CA GLU A 81 13.77 23.45 -12.38
C GLU A 81 12.99 24.46 -13.21
N LEU A 82 11.71 24.20 -13.44
CA LEU A 82 10.84 25.10 -14.20
C LEU A 82 10.69 26.45 -13.50
N GLU A 83 10.55 26.45 -12.18
CA GLU A 83 10.46 27.70 -11.40
C GLU A 83 11.71 28.53 -11.52
N ARG A 84 12.88 27.91 -11.62
CA ARG A 84 14.14 28.65 -11.83
C ARG A 84 14.23 29.31 -13.19
N LEU A 85 13.55 28.70 -14.18
CA LEU A 85 13.57 29.23 -15.56
C LEU A 85 12.58 30.37 -15.78
N ILE A 86 11.57 30.47 -14.91
CA ILE A 86 10.54 31.51 -15.00
C ILE A 86 10.99 32.73 -14.22
N PRO A 87 11.09 33.91 -14.85
CA PRO A 87 11.46 35.14 -14.14
C PRO A 87 10.44 35.51 -13.07
N ASP A 88 10.91 36.09 -11.97
CA ASP A 88 10.06 36.54 -10.88
C ASP A 88 9.13 37.69 -11.27
N THR A 89 9.32 38.25 -12.40
CA THR A 89 8.53 39.38 -12.89
C THR A 89 7.21 39.00 -13.56
N LEU A 90 6.88 37.77 -13.56
CA LEU A 90 5.62 37.31 -14.12
C LEU A 90 4.41 37.66 -13.27
#